data_2658bacceaf8387bce01916d3f7f8a32
#
_entry.id   2658bacceaf8387bce01916d3f7f8a32
#
_cell.length_a   1.000
_cell.length_b   1.000
_cell.length_c   1.000
_cell.angle_alpha   90.00
_cell.angle_beta   90.00
_cell.angle_gamma   90.00
#
_symmetry.space_group_name_H-M   'P 1'
#
loop_
_entity.id
_entity.type
_entity.pdbx_description
1 polymer ?
#
loop_
_entity_poly.entity_id
_entity_poly.type
_entity_poly.pdbx_seq_one_letter_code
_entity_poly.pdbx_strand_id
1 'polypeptide(L)'
;MKIERIDDKTVKWVYNGSEVNLSFSRKIFQVEFMEAAQQFLIIADYREVGERNLFIYDTSGKIVANPAMPDIGTTVEGVYSIWYIEGKTDQTVVLLTPQNQNYETKCKFSLIDFTFSHFSLTKWFH
;
A
#
# COMPACT_ATOMS: atom_id res chain seq x y z
N MET A 1 -12.79 -0.28 -14.81
CA MET A 1 -13.25 -1.13 -13.68
C MET A 1 -13.56 -0.26 -12.49
N LYS A 2 -14.61 -0.58 -11.78
CA LYS A 2 -15.06 0.23 -10.65
C LYS A 2 -14.89 -0.55 -9.34
N ILE A 3 -14.16 0.04 -8.40
CA ILE A 3 -14.02 -0.50 -7.05
C ILE A 3 -15.02 0.22 -6.13
N GLU A 4 -15.66 -0.53 -5.24
CA GLU A 4 -16.57 0.04 -4.25
C GLU A 4 -16.04 -0.19 -2.85
N ARG A 5 -16.05 0.89 -2.05
CA ARG A 5 -15.79 0.80 -0.60
C ARG A 5 -17.12 0.54 0.08
N ILE A 6 -17.32 -0.70 0.55
CA ILE A 6 -18.53 -1.06 1.30
C ILE A 6 -18.54 -0.35 2.64
N ASP A 7 -17.40 -0.39 3.33
CA ASP A 7 -17.15 0.31 4.57
C ASP A 7 -15.62 0.54 4.70
N ASP A 8 -15.15 0.94 5.87
CA ASP A 8 -13.71 1.19 6.07
C ASP A 8 -12.85 -0.08 6.15
N LYS A 9 -13.46 -1.26 6.09
CA LYS A 9 -12.78 -2.57 6.20
C LYS A 9 -12.94 -3.45 4.98
N THR A 10 -13.83 -3.10 4.04
CA THR A 10 -14.21 -3.99 2.94
C THR A 10 -14.25 -3.23 1.62
N VAL A 11 -13.66 -3.83 0.60
CA VAL A 11 -13.76 -3.36 -0.78
C VAL A 11 -14.29 -4.48 -1.66
N LYS A 12 -14.99 -4.12 -2.73
CA LYS A 12 -15.45 -5.09 -3.73
C LYS A 12 -15.38 -4.53 -5.13
N TRP A 13 -15.28 -5.42 -6.08
CA TRP A 13 -15.39 -5.11 -7.52
C TRP A 13 -15.90 -6.33 -8.26
N VAL A 14 -16.16 -6.19 -9.56
CA VAL A 14 -16.63 -7.30 -10.38
C VAL A 14 -15.53 -7.71 -11.35
N TYR A 15 -15.28 -9.01 -11.44
CA TYR A 15 -14.36 -9.61 -12.38
C TYR A 15 -15.03 -10.77 -13.10
N ASN A 16 -15.10 -10.71 -14.43
CA ASN A 16 -15.73 -11.74 -15.27
C ASN A 16 -17.15 -12.09 -14.79
N GLY A 17 -17.95 -11.07 -14.43
CA GLY A 17 -19.31 -11.25 -13.98
C GLY A 17 -19.46 -11.74 -12.54
N SER A 18 -18.36 -11.98 -11.84
CA SER A 18 -18.36 -12.43 -10.46
C SER A 18 -17.86 -11.34 -9.53
N GLU A 19 -18.44 -11.26 -8.33
CA GLU A 19 -18.06 -10.30 -7.33
C GLU A 19 -16.81 -10.75 -6.59
N VAL A 20 -15.83 -9.86 -6.47
CA VAL A 20 -14.63 -10.07 -5.67
C VAL A 20 -14.73 -9.18 -4.44
N ASN A 21 -14.57 -9.76 -3.26
CA ASN A 21 -14.62 -9.04 -1.99
C ASN A 21 -13.32 -9.24 -1.22
N LEU A 22 -12.76 -8.15 -0.70
CA LEU A 22 -11.62 -8.19 0.21
C LEU A 22 -12.03 -7.50 1.50
N SER A 23 -11.94 -8.25 2.61
CA SER A 23 -12.32 -7.76 3.94
C SER A 23 -11.17 -7.92 4.92
N PHE A 24 -11.03 -6.93 5.79
CA PHE A 24 -10.03 -6.90 6.85
C PHE A 24 -10.73 -6.71 8.19
N SER A 25 -10.09 -7.12 9.28
CA SER A 25 -10.65 -6.95 10.62
C SER A 25 -10.53 -5.52 11.12
N ARG A 26 -9.53 -4.79 10.62
CA ARG A 26 -9.30 -3.38 10.94
C ARG A 26 -9.48 -2.51 9.71
N LYS A 27 -9.55 -1.21 9.95
CA LYS A 27 -9.68 -0.21 8.90
C LYS A 27 -8.55 -0.31 7.89
N ILE A 28 -8.90 -0.32 6.60
CA ILE A 28 -7.95 -0.25 5.51
C ILE A 28 -7.37 1.16 5.47
N PHE A 29 -6.04 1.28 5.43
CA PHE A 29 -5.39 2.58 5.39
C PHE A 29 -5.60 3.29 4.06
N GLN A 30 -5.45 2.55 2.95
CA GLN A 30 -5.55 3.14 1.62
C GLN A 30 -5.86 2.08 0.57
N VAL A 31 -6.62 2.46 -0.45
CA VAL A 31 -6.91 1.63 -1.62
C VAL A 31 -6.71 2.48 -2.86
N GLU A 32 -5.91 1.99 -3.82
CA GLU A 32 -5.74 2.64 -5.12
C GLU A 32 -5.95 1.62 -6.23
N PHE A 33 -6.73 2.00 -7.24
CA PHE A 33 -6.79 1.21 -8.47
C PHE A 33 -5.77 1.77 -9.46
N MET A 34 -4.83 0.92 -9.86
CA MET A 34 -3.77 1.27 -10.81
C MET A 34 -4.23 0.91 -12.22
N GLU A 35 -4.78 1.91 -12.91
CA GLU A 35 -5.44 1.72 -14.20
C GLU A 35 -4.51 1.10 -15.24
N ALA A 36 -3.31 1.63 -15.38
CA ALA A 36 -2.35 1.15 -16.39
C ALA A 36 -1.96 -0.31 -16.18
N ALA A 37 -1.85 -0.75 -14.93
CA ALA A 37 -1.46 -2.11 -14.59
C ALA A 37 -2.65 -3.05 -14.43
N GLN A 38 -3.87 -2.53 -14.34
CA GLN A 38 -5.08 -3.29 -14.02
C GLN A 38 -4.89 -4.09 -12.72
N GLN A 39 -4.43 -3.40 -11.69
CA GLN A 39 -4.14 -3.97 -10.37
C GLN A 39 -4.65 -3.04 -9.28
N PHE A 40 -4.87 -3.60 -8.09
CA PHE A 40 -5.27 -2.84 -6.91
C PHE A 40 -4.12 -2.83 -5.91
N LEU A 41 -3.81 -1.64 -5.38
CA LEU A 41 -2.88 -1.49 -4.29
C LEU A 41 -3.69 -1.27 -3.01
N ILE A 42 -3.45 -2.09 -2.00
CA ILE A 42 -4.13 -1.97 -0.71
C ILE A 42 -3.10 -1.90 0.40
N ILE A 43 -3.23 -0.88 1.24
CA ILE A 43 -2.44 -0.76 2.46
C ILE A 43 -3.37 -1.08 3.62
N ALA A 44 -3.13 -2.23 4.27
CA ALA A 44 -3.90 -2.67 5.42
C ALA A 44 -3.29 -2.15 6.73
N ASP A 45 -4.00 -2.32 7.82
CA ASP A 45 -3.48 -1.95 9.14
C ASP A 45 -2.40 -2.95 9.56
N TYR A 46 -1.18 -2.44 9.80
CA TYR A 46 -0.04 -3.29 10.20
C TYR A 46 -0.29 -4.03 11.52
N ARG A 47 -1.18 -3.51 12.36
CA ARG A 47 -1.53 -4.16 13.63
C ARG A 47 -2.36 -5.42 13.41
N GLU A 48 -2.95 -5.57 12.23
CA GLU A 48 -3.71 -6.77 11.87
C GLU A 48 -2.84 -7.79 11.12
N VAL A 49 -2.10 -7.31 10.10
CA VAL A 49 -1.42 -8.19 9.15
C VAL A 49 0.10 -8.22 9.33
N GLY A 50 0.64 -7.39 10.22
CA GLY A 50 2.08 -7.28 10.43
C GLY A 50 2.72 -6.26 9.50
N GLU A 51 4.05 -6.23 9.47
CA GLU A 51 4.82 -5.22 8.75
C GLU A 51 4.65 -5.27 7.22
N ARG A 52 4.30 -6.43 6.67
CA ARG A 52 4.08 -6.59 5.24
C ARG A 52 2.62 -6.25 4.89
N ASN A 53 2.26 -4.99 5.13
CA ASN A 53 0.88 -4.53 5.02
C ASN A 53 0.53 -3.90 3.66
N LEU A 54 1.47 -3.89 2.73
CA LEU A 54 1.23 -3.43 1.36
C LEU A 54 0.98 -4.65 0.46
N PHE A 55 -0.18 -4.65 -0.18
CA PHE A 55 -0.61 -5.74 -1.06
C PHE A 55 -0.90 -5.20 -2.44
N ILE A 56 -0.46 -5.93 -3.46
CA ILE A 56 -0.88 -5.72 -4.84
C ILE A 56 -1.74 -6.90 -5.25
N TYR A 57 -2.97 -6.64 -5.67
CA TYR A 57 -3.91 -7.65 -6.15
C TYR A 57 -4.16 -7.46 -7.63
N ASP A 58 -4.34 -8.57 -8.37
CA ASP A 58 -4.88 -8.47 -9.72
C ASP A 58 -6.41 -8.33 -9.66
N THR A 59 -7.03 -8.16 -10.81
CA THR A 59 -8.49 -7.97 -10.88
C THR A 59 -9.30 -9.21 -10.51
N SER A 60 -8.66 -10.39 -10.47
CA SER A 60 -9.32 -11.61 -9.98
C SER A 60 -9.33 -11.72 -8.46
N GLY A 61 -8.64 -10.82 -7.77
CA GLY A 61 -8.51 -10.85 -6.31
C GLY A 61 -7.31 -11.65 -5.82
N LYS A 62 -6.42 -12.03 -6.72
CA LYS A 62 -5.22 -12.79 -6.38
C LYS A 62 -4.07 -11.85 -6.03
N ILE A 63 -3.30 -12.21 -4.99
CA ILE A 63 -2.12 -11.42 -4.60
C ILE A 63 -1.03 -11.58 -5.65
N VAL A 64 -0.61 -10.46 -6.24
CA VAL A 64 0.51 -10.38 -7.17
C VAL A 64 1.81 -10.14 -6.41
N ALA A 65 1.76 -9.29 -5.39
CA ALA A 65 2.93 -8.93 -4.60
C ALA A 65 2.53 -8.54 -3.19
N ASN A 66 3.40 -8.88 -2.25
CA ASN A 66 3.30 -8.48 -0.85
C ASN A 66 4.73 -8.31 -0.34
N PRO A 67 5.39 -7.19 -0.68
CA PRO A 67 6.82 -7.02 -0.46
C PRO A 67 7.19 -6.95 1.03
N ALA A 68 8.37 -7.48 1.34
CA ALA A 68 8.96 -7.32 2.66
C ALA A 68 9.38 -5.86 2.86
N MET A 69 9.34 -5.39 4.11
CA MET A 69 9.79 -4.04 4.43
C MET A 69 11.30 -3.93 4.29
N PRO A 70 11.80 -2.76 3.85
CA PRO A 70 13.23 -2.55 3.66
C PRO A 70 13.98 -2.46 4.99
N ASP A 71 15.24 -2.85 4.96
CA ASP A 71 16.16 -2.63 6.07
C ASP A 71 16.83 -1.27 5.86
N ILE A 72 16.48 -0.30 6.70
CA ILE A 72 17.01 1.06 6.62
C ILE A 72 17.75 1.47 7.90
N GLY A 73 18.19 0.48 8.68
CA GLY A 73 18.90 0.72 9.94
C GLY A 73 17.99 1.00 11.13
N THR A 74 16.68 0.96 10.94
CA THR A 74 15.69 1.06 12.00
C THR A 74 14.53 0.14 11.67
N THR A 75 13.72 -0.19 12.68
CA THR A 75 12.53 -1.03 12.47
C THR A 75 11.51 -0.30 11.61
N VAL A 76 11.04 -0.95 10.56
CA VAL A 76 9.92 -0.47 9.75
C VAL A 76 8.70 -1.30 10.12
N GLU A 77 7.70 -0.65 10.71
CA GLU A 77 6.49 -1.33 11.18
C GLU A 77 5.48 -1.61 10.06
N GLY A 78 5.62 -0.92 8.94
CA GLY A 78 4.79 -1.09 7.78
C GLY A 78 4.76 0.16 6.91
N VAL A 79 3.90 0.13 5.90
CA VAL A 79 3.62 1.29 5.05
C VAL A 79 2.43 2.04 5.64
N TYR A 80 2.54 3.37 5.74
CA TYR A 80 1.44 4.21 6.20
C TYR A 80 0.58 4.69 5.03
N SER A 81 1.22 5.20 3.97
CA SER A 81 0.51 5.72 2.81
C SER A 81 1.39 5.71 1.58
N ILE A 82 0.75 5.81 0.42
CA ILE A 82 1.40 6.02 -0.87
C ILE A 82 0.82 7.30 -1.49
N TRP A 83 1.68 8.16 -2.01
CA TRP A 83 1.27 9.36 -2.74
C TRP A 83 1.12 8.97 -4.22
N TYR A 84 0.05 8.22 -4.48
CA TYR A 84 -0.12 7.56 -5.76
C TYR A 84 -0.34 8.56 -6.89
N ILE A 85 0.44 8.39 -7.98
CA ILE A 85 0.28 9.14 -9.23
C ILE A 85 0.10 8.13 -10.35
N GLU A 86 -1.05 8.15 -11.00
CA GLU A 86 -1.35 7.22 -12.09
C GLU A 86 -0.34 7.39 -13.23
N GLY A 87 0.13 6.27 -13.75
CA GLY A 87 1.05 6.23 -14.88
C GLY A 87 2.53 6.31 -14.53
N LYS A 88 2.88 6.60 -13.27
CA LYS A 88 4.28 6.57 -12.84
C LYS A 88 4.66 5.18 -12.35
N THR A 89 5.88 4.74 -12.69
CA THR A 89 6.39 3.45 -12.23
C THR A 89 6.99 3.54 -10.83
N ASP A 90 7.59 4.67 -10.47
CA ASP A 90 8.12 4.92 -9.13
C ASP A 90 7.16 5.79 -8.35
N GLN A 91 6.72 5.29 -7.22
CA GLN A 91 5.79 5.99 -6.35
C GLN A 91 6.47 6.39 -5.05
N THR A 92 6.00 7.48 -4.43
CA THR A 92 6.48 7.87 -3.10
C THR A 92 5.62 7.21 -2.04
N VAL A 93 6.26 6.50 -1.11
CA VAL A 93 5.58 5.89 0.03
C VAL A 93 6.11 6.47 1.34
N VAL A 94 5.24 6.51 2.33
CA VAL A 94 5.58 6.89 3.71
C VAL A 94 5.58 5.63 4.56
N LEU A 95 6.69 5.39 5.24
CA LEU A 95 6.87 4.23 6.10
C LEU A 95 6.57 4.59 7.55
N LEU A 96 6.07 3.60 8.29
CA LEU A 96 5.88 3.70 9.74
C LEU A 96 7.14 3.24 10.46
N THR A 97 7.78 4.15 11.17
CA THR A 97 8.98 3.85 11.96
C THR A 97 8.84 4.47 13.35
N PRO A 98 9.64 4.02 14.35
CA PRO A 98 9.58 4.60 15.69
C PRO A 98 9.94 6.10 15.73
N GLN A 99 10.63 6.61 14.69
CA GLN A 99 11.04 8.02 14.63
C GLN A 99 9.96 8.95 14.07
N ASN A 100 8.77 8.44 13.73
CA ASN A 100 7.74 9.24 13.05
C ASN A 100 7.06 10.31 13.92
N GLN A 101 7.59 10.61 15.09
CA GLN A 101 7.07 11.71 15.91
C GLN A 101 7.42 13.09 15.33
N ASN A 102 8.62 13.23 14.77
CA ASN A 102 9.13 14.49 14.25
C ASN A 102 9.54 14.41 12.79
N TYR A 103 9.57 13.21 12.21
CA TYR A 103 10.06 12.96 10.86
C TYR A 103 9.15 12.01 10.13
N GLU A 104 9.02 12.22 8.83
CA GLU A 104 8.44 11.24 7.91
C GLU A 104 9.58 10.47 7.27
N THR A 105 9.50 9.15 7.32
CA THR A 105 10.41 8.29 6.57
C THR A 105 9.78 7.97 5.23
N LYS A 106 10.37 8.51 4.17
CA LYS A 106 9.88 8.35 2.80
C LYS A 106 10.83 7.52 1.97
N CYS A 107 10.29 6.86 0.97
CA CYS A 107 11.09 6.18 -0.02
C CYS A 107 10.35 6.09 -1.34
N LYS A 108 11.04 5.58 -2.36
CA LYS A 108 10.42 5.22 -3.63
C LYS A 108 10.05 3.76 -3.62
N PHE A 109 8.90 3.44 -4.20
CA PHE A 109 8.43 2.07 -4.40
C PHE A 109 8.22 1.85 -5.89
N SER A 110 8.91 0.87 -6.46
CA SER A 110 8.79 0.54 -7.88
C SER A 110 7.59 -0.36 -8.12
N LEU A 111 6.72 0.05 -9.05
CA LEU A 111 5.59 -0.77 -9.49
C LEU A 111 5.99 -1.79 -10.58
N ILE A 112 7.27 -1.82 -10.96
CA ILE A 112 7.79 -2.79 -11.92
C ILE A 112 8.26 -4.05 -11.20
N ASP A 113 9.14 -3.89 -10.21
CA ASP A 113 9.73 -5.03 -9.48
C ASP A 113 9.32 -5.08 -8.00
N PHE A 114 8.50 -4.14 -7.55
CA PHE A 114 7.94 -4.08 -6.18
C PHE A 114 9.03 -3.99 -5.11
N THR A 115 10.01 -3.12 -5.36
CA THR A 115 11.12 -2.86 -4.43
C THR A 115 11.11 -1.44 -3.92
N PHE A 116 11.65 -1.27 -2.71
CA PHE A 116 11.80 0.04 -2.07
C PHE A 116 13.23 0.56 -2.27
N SER A 117 13.37 1.88 -2.46
CA SER A 117 14.66 2.52 -2.66
C SER A 117 14.58 4.02 -2.31
N HIS A 118 15.73 4.70 -2.34
CA HIS A 118 15.82 6.16 -2.19
C HIS A 118 15.17 6.64 -0.89
N PHE A 119 15.64 6.09 0.23
CA PHE A 119 15.11 6.41 1.55
C PHE A 119 15.54 7.81 1.99
N SER A 120 14.63 8.54 2.60
CA SER A 120 14.92 9.84 3.18
C SER A 120 14.10 10.06 4.43
N LEU A 121 14.66 10.85 5.35
CA LEU A 121 14.01 11.26 6.58
C LEU A 121 13.73 12.75 6.46
N THR A 122 12.45 13.11 6.41
CA THR A 122 12.03 14.49 6.25
C THR A 122 11.39 14.97 7.53
N LYS A 123 11.90 16.09 8.07
CA LYS A 123 11.35 16.68 9.29
C LYS A 123 9.92 17.15 9.04
N TRP A 124 9.03 16.83 9.97
CA TRP A 124 7.66 17.32 9.91
C TRP A 124 7.64 18.82 10.19
N PHE A 125 6.84 19.51 9.40
CA PHE A 125 6.58 20.93 9.62
C PHE A 125 5.22 21.13 10.20
N HIS A 126 5.16 22.03 11.06
CA HIS A 126 3.97 22.30 11.85
C HIS A 126 3.72 23.78 11.92
#